data_03aa3310f1ced00f65eca2a7e1904217
#
_entry.id   03aa3310f1ced00f65eca2a7e1904217
#
_cell.length_a   1.000
_cell.length_b   1.000
_cell.length_c   1.000
_cell.angle_alpha   90.00
_cell.angle_beta   90.00
_cell.angle_gamma   90.00
#
_symmetry.space_group_name_H-M   'P 1'
#
loop_
_entity.id
_entity.type
_entity.pdbx_description
1 polymer ?
#
loop_
_entity_poly.entity_id
_entity_poly.type
_entity_poly.pdbx_seq_one_letter_code
_entity_poly.pdbx_strand_id
1 'polypeptide(L)'
;MRIASVTIFCLALAAIPALAQSWSYDNGPINGSVDSWSISHSFIVSDTYIAQGSNVTGFSLGAWEFTGDTVISLDWSITSRENGGTVFGSGTAKTSGGTGGKLVDTFVSTNQTGYDIDKITVSGLNVPELSGTTYWLNLDNAVVPSGDPVFWDENSGKGCGGTGCPSKASENAVGTIPSEAFTIGGSGTTPEPSSILLFGSGILGLAWVLRRKLF
;
A
#
# COMPACT_ATOMS: atom_id res chain seq x y z
N MET A 1 66.80 18.86 -10.57
CA MET A 1 65.68 18.98 -9.59
C MET A 1 64.39 19.10 -10.40
N ARG A 2 63.64 18.03 -10.52
CA ARG A 2 62.39 17.99 -11.28
C ARG A 2 61.25 17.89 -10.25
N ILE A 3 60.46 18.95 -10.16
CA ILE A 3 59.27 18.99 -9.29
C ILE A 3 58.14 18.30 -10.07
N ALA A 4 57.74 17.14 -9.56
CA ALA A 4 56.55 16.43 -10.07
C ALA A 4 55.30 17.05 -9.46
N SER A 5 54.52 17.76 -10.29
CA SER A 5 53.19 18.22 -9.91
C SER A 5 52.24 17.06 -9.68
N VAL A 6 51.87 16.86 -8.44
CA VAL A 6 50.81 15.91 -8.08
C VAL A 6 49.45 16.63 -8.28
N THR A 7 48.78 16.34 -9.35
CA THR A 7 47.41 16.80 -9.58
C THR A 7 46.47 15.93 -8.75
N ILE A 8 45.95 16.48 -7.66
CA ILE A 8 44.90 15.83 -6.85
C ILE A 8 43.59 16.00 -7.61
N PHE A 9 43.12 14.92 -8.22
CA PHE A 9 41.80 14.84 -8.82
C PHE A 9 40.77 14.63 -7.69
N CYS A 10 40.16 15.71 -7.22
CA CYS A 10 38.99 15.62 -6.34
C CYS A 10 37.82 15.06 -7.15
N LEU A 11 37.58 13.76 -7.03
CA LEU A 11 36.35 13.15 -7.53
C LEU A 11 35.20 13.61 -6.61
N ALA A 12 34.39 14.55 -7.07
CA ALA A 12 33.15 14.91 -6.41
C ALA A 12 32.21 13.71 -6.48
N LEU A 13 32.00 13.04 -5.36
CA LEU A 13 30.95 12.02 -5.21
C LEU A 13 29.60 12.73 -5.35
N ALA A 14 28.96 12.61 -6.49
CA ALA A 14 27.55 12.89 -6.62
C ALA A 14 26.79 11.83 -5.79
N ALA A 15 26.33 12.19 -4.61
CA ALA A 15 25.37 11.40 -3.85
C ALA A 15 24.10 11.35 -4.70
N ILE A 16 23.89 10.23 -5.38
CA ILE A 16 22.63 9.97 -6.07
C ILE A 16 21.60 9.75 -4.98
N PRO A 17 20.54 10.59 -4.88
CA PRO A 17 19.49 10.34 -3.89
C PRO A 17 18.92 8.95 -4.12
N ALA A 18 18.86 8.14 -3.08
CA ALA A 18 18.16 6.86 -3.11
C ALA A 18 16.69 7.17 -3.44
N LEU A 19 16.24 6.79 -4.63
CA LEU A 19 14.84 6.91 -4.99
C LEU A 19 14.06 5.96 -4.08
N ALA A 20 13.07 6.50 -3.36
CA ALA A 20 12.15 5.66 -2.62
C ALA A 20 11.48 4.70 -3.61
N GLN A 21 11.67 3.39 -3.41
CA GLN A 21 11.04 2.39 -4.26
C GLN A 21 9.58 2.29 -3.88
N SER A 22 8.69 2.41 -4.87
CA SER A 22 7.28 2.09 -4.65
C SER A 22 7.10 0.58 -4.48
N TRP A 23 6.21 0.17 -3.60
CA TRP A 23 5.79 -1.21 -3.42
C TRP A 23 4.26 -1.29 -3.50
N SER A 24 3.76 -2.47 -3.80
CA SER A 24 2.33 -2.74 -3.76
C SER A 24 2.05 -4.17 -3.31
N TYR A 25 1.06 -4.32 -2.45
CA TYR A 25 0.42 -5.58 -2.12
C TYR A 25 -0.90 -5.65 -2.90
N ASP A 26 -1.18 -6.76 -3.55
CA ASP A 26 -2.36 -6.96 -4.37
C ASP A 26 -3.07 -8.24 -3.90
N ASN A 27 -4.27 -8.06 -3.34
CA ASN A 27 -5.08 -9.12 -2.74
C ASN A 27 -6.17 -9.67 -3.68
N GLY A 28 -6.27 -9.20 -4.89
CA GLY A 28 -7.19 -9.76 -5.87
C GLY A 28 -7.81 -8.74 -6.82
N PRO A 29 -8.44 -9.22 -7.90
CA PRO A 29 -9.05 -8.36 -8.89
C PRO A 29 -10.36 -7.76 -8.38
N ILE A 30 -10.60 -6.52 -8.70
CA ILE A 30 -11.85 -5.79 -8.49
C ILE A 30 -12.77 -6.15 -9.66
N ASN A 31 -13.76 -7.01 -9.47
CA ASN A 31 -14.57 -7.50 -10.57
C ASN A 31 -16.04 -7.83 -10.23
N GLY A 32 -16.45 -7.78 -8.97
CA GLY A 32 -17.82 -8.03 -8.52
C GLY A 32 -18.36 -9.41 -8.86
N SER A 33 -17.49 -10.42 -8.91
CA SER A 33 -17.83 -11.73 -9.46
C SER A 33 -18.28 -12.79 -8.45
N VAL A 34 -18.10 -12.54 -7.15
CA VAL A 34 -18.40 -13.50 -6.07
C VAL A 34 -19.45 -12.97 -5.11
N ASP A 35 -19.05 -12.24 -4.07
CA ASP A 35 -19.90 -11.69 -3.02
C ASP A 35 -19.28 -10.38 -2.50
N SER A 36 -19.87 -9.78 -1.50
CA SER A 36 -19.41 -8.51 -0.93
C SER A 36 -19.88 -8.33 0.52
N TRP A 37 -19.13 -7.58 1.31
CA TRP A 37 -19.40 -7.36 2.74
C TRP A 37 -19.59 -5.88 3.04
N SER A 38 -20.67 -5.53 3.76
CA SER A 38 -21.01 -4.14 4.03
C SER A 38 -19.91 -3.42 4.82
N ILE A 39 -19.51 -2.24 4.32
CA ILE A 39 -18.62 -1.28 4.99
C ILE A 39 -19.34 0.01 5.35
N SER A 40 -20.66 -0.05 5.52
CA SER A 40 -21.53 1.07 5.87
C SER A 40 -22.36 0.74 7.11
N HIS A 41 -23.09 1.72 7.67
CA HIS A 41 -24.08 1.51 8.71
C HIS A 41 -23.55 0.79 9.96
N SER A 42 -22.32 1.09 10.39
CA SER A 42 -21.63 0.50 11.55
C SER A 42 -21.09 -0.93 11.34
N PHE A 43 -21.12 -1.45 10.12
CA PHE A 43 -20.37 -2.65 9.78
C PHE A 43 -18.90 -2.29 9.51
N ILE A 44 -18.00 -3.08 10.07
CA ILE A 44 -16.55 -2.94 9.89
C ILE A 44 -16.04 -4.21 9.24
N VAL A 45 -15.43 -4.08 8.07
CA VAL A 45 -14.74 -5.17 7.40
C VAL A 45 -13.24 -4.95 7.53
N SER A 46 -12.54 -6.00 7.93
CA SER A 46 -11.09 -6.01 8.14
C SER A 46 -10.46 -7.08 7.28
N ASP A 47 -9.36 -6.76 6.61
CA ASP A 47 -8.57 -7.76 5.88
C ASP A 47 -7.07 -7.56 6.09
N THR A 48 -6.30 -8.67 6.05
CA THR A 48 -4.86 -8.66 6.30
C THR A 48 -4.05 -8.42 5.03
N TYR A 49 -2.90 -7.77 5.20
CA TYR A 49 -1.86 -7.70 4.19
C TYR A 49 -0.48 -7.76 4.84
N ILE A 50 0.53 -8.08 4.04
CA ILE A 50 1.93 -8.07 4.47
C ILE A 50 2.61 -6.84 3.89
N ALA A 51 3.11 -5.96 4.75
CA ALA A 51 3.85 -4.77 4.34
C ALA A 51 5.11 -5.17 3.57
N GLN A 52 5.34 -4.52 2.43
CA GLN A 52 6.50 -4.76 1.57
C GLN A 52 7.54 -3.63 1.62
N GLY A 53 7.22 -2.56 2.36
CA GLY A 53 8.07 -1.38 2.52
C GLY A 53 7.96 -0.78 3.91
N SER A 54 8.29 0.49 4.02
CA SER A 54 8.33 1.19 5.32
C SER A 54 7.18 2.18 5.53
N ASN A 55 6.34 2.37 4.52
CA ASN A 55 5.28 3.36 4.59
C ASN A 55 4.15 3.05 3.61
N VAL A 56 2.90 3.15 4.04
CA VAL A 56 1.71 3.13 3.18
C VAL A 56 1.41 4.54 2.71
N THR A 57 1.25 4.72 1.41
CA THR A 57 0.89 6.00 0.78
C THR A 57 -0.53 6.04 0.25
N GLY A 58 -1.19 4.88 0.18
CA GLY A 58 -2.55 4.76 -0.27
C GLY A 58 -3.00 3.30 -0.41
N PHE A 59 -4.27 3.12 -0.69
CA PHE A 59 -4.86 1.83 -1.00
C PHE A 59 -5.98 1.97 -2.04
N SER A 60 -6.38 0.86 -2.66
CA SER A 60 -7.62 0.80 -3.42
C SER A 60 -8.37 -0.49 -3.14
N LEU A 61 -9.68 -0.46 -3.29
CA LEU A 61 -10.58 -1.58 -3.06
C LEU A 61 -11.64 -1.63 -4.17
N GLY A 62 -12.26 -2.81 -4.33
CA GLY A 62 -13.49 -2.96 -5.07
C GLY A 62 -14.68 -2.63 -4.18
N ALA A 63 -15.59 -1.82 -4.66
CA ALA A 63 -16.86 -1.53 -3.99
C ALA A 63 -18.02 -1.99 -4.85
N TRP A 64 -19.08 -2.51 -4.21
CA TRP A 64 -20.37 -2.69 -4.83
C TRP A 64 -21.29 -1.57 -4.35
N GLU A 65 -21.88 -0.88 -5.28
CA GLU A 65 -22.73 0.27 -5.04
C GLU A 65 -24.06 0.12 -5.79
N PHE A 66 -25.10 0.76 -5.31
CA PHE A 66 -26.34 0.84 -6.09
C PHE A 66 -26.11 1.72 -7.31
N THR A 67 -26.77 1.35 -8.42
CA THR A 67 -26.55 2.02 -9.72
C THR A 67 -26.72 3.52 -9.64
N GLY A 68 -25.65 4.24 -10.00
CA GLY A 68 -25.58 5.69 -10.02
C GLY A 68 -25.15 6.33 -8.70
N ASP A 69 -24.86 5.55 -7.68
CA ASP A 69 -24.21 6.03 -6.46
C ASP A 69 -22.73 6.32 -6.70
N THR A 70 -22.12 7.02 -5.76
CA THR A 70 -20.69 7.34 -5.76
C THR A 70 -20.24 7.54 -4.31
N VAL A 71 -19.23 6.85 -3.87
CA VAL A 71 -18.68 7.01 -2.50
C VAL A 71 -18.02 8.38 -2.36
N ILE A 72 -18.50 9.15 -1.39
CA ILE A 72 -17.99 10.51 -1.10
C ILE A 72 -17.10 10.57 0.13
N SER A 73 -17.21 9.58 1.03
CA SER A 73 -16.31 9.42 2.18
C SER A 73 -16.24 7.96 2.64
N LEU A 74 -15.13 7.60 3.27
CA LEU A 74 -14.84 6.27 3.79
C LEU A 74 -13.92 6.41 5.00
N ASP A 75 -14.29 5.82 6.14
CA ASP A 75 -13.41 5.70 7.28
C ASP A 75 -12.50 4.48 7.12
N TRP A 76 -11.23 4.64 7.48
CA TRP A 76 -10.24 3.59 7.39
C TRP A 76 -9.29 3.61 8.58
N SER A 77 -8.77 2.44 8.93
CA SER A 77 -7.65 2.33 9.86
C SER A 77 -6.72 1.17 9.49
N ILE A 78 -5.44 1.33 9.82
CA ILE A 78 -4.42 0.29 9.74
C ILE A 78 -4.03 -0.08 11.16
N THR A 79 -4.18 -1.36 11.51
CA THR A 79 -4.09 -1.81 12.90
C THR A 79 -3.32 -3.12 13.03
N SER A 80 -3.02 -3.51 14.28
CA SER A 80 -2.34 -4.78 14.58
C SER A 80 -3.28 -5.99 14.67
N ARG A 81 -4.59 -5.77 14.69
CA ARG A 81 -5.64 -6.82 14.76
C ARG A 81 -6.90 -6.35 14.05
N GLU A 82 -7.75 -7.30 13.66
CA GLU A 82 -9.10 -7.03 13.17
C GLU A 82 -9.89 -6.11 14.13
N ASN A 83 -10.58 -5.15 13.59
CA ASN A 83 -11.47 -4.24 14.32
C ASN A 83 -10.81 -3.56 15.53
N GLY A 84 -9.46 -3.39 15.55
CA GLY A 84 -8.81 -2.74 16.68
C GLY A 84 -7.35 -3.10 16.91
N GLY A 85 -6.90 -3.08 18.16
CA GLY A 85 -5.51 -3.24 18.55
C GLY A 85 -4.72 -1.93 18.52
N THR A 86 -3.41 -2.00 18.23
CA THR A 86 -2.59 -0.81 18.05
C THR A 86 -2.93 -0.18 16.71
N VAL A 87 -3.30 1.09 16.70
CA VAL A 87 -3.57 1.88 15.50
C VAL A 87 -2.26 2.49 15.01
N PHE A 88 -1.87 2.20 13.78
CA PHE A 88 -0.70 2.77 13.12
C PHE A 88 -1.06 3.99 12.29
N GLY A 89 -2.27 4.01 11.72
CA GLY A 89 -2.86 5.14 11.02
C GLY A 89 -4.36 4.98 10.89
N SER A 90 -5.07 6.09 10.84
CA SER A 90 -6.53 6.12 10.62
C SER A 90 -6.98 7.47 10.10
N GLY A 91 -8.15 7.52 9.49
CA GLY A 91 -8.75 8.76 9.04
C GLY A 91 -10.03 8.54 8.24
N THR A 92 -10.66 9.66 7.87
CA THR A 92 -11.77 9.69 6.92
C THR A 92 -11.24 10.19 5.58
N ALA A 93 -11.18 9.31 4.60
CA ALA A 93 -10.90 9.68 3.22
C ALA A 93 -12.14 10.37 2.61
N LYS A 94 -11.93 11.44 1.85
CA LYS A 94 -13.02 12.23 1.22
C LYS A 94 -12.67 12.60 -0.20
N THR A 95 -13.68 12.78 -1.04
CA THR A 95 -13.51 13.27 -2.42
C THR A 95 -12.90 14.68 -2.44
N SER A 96 -13.15 15.51 -1.43
CA SER A 96 -12.52 16.81 -1.25
C SER A 96 -11.06 16.74 -0.81
N GLY A 97 -10.58 15.55 -0.40
CA GLY A 97 -9.30 15.36 0.28
C GLY A 97 -9.35 15.75 1.75
N GLY A 98 -8.20 15.67 2.43
CA GLY A 98 -8.05 15.99 3.85
C GLY A 98 -7.00 15.15 4.53
N THR A 99 -6.95 15.17 5.87
CA THR A 99 -5.96 14.45 6.67
C THR A 99 -6.08 12.92 6.57
N GLY A 100 -7.27 12.41 6.24
CA GLY A 100 -7.52 10.98 6.02
C GLY A 100 -7.29 10.54 4.57
N GLY A 101 -6.75 11.40 3.72
CA GLY A 101 -6.47 11.11 2.32
C GLY A 101 -7.53 11.64 1.34
N LYS A 102 -7.17 11.58 0.06
CA LYS A 102 -8.07 11.91 -1.05
C LYS A 102 -8.69 10.62 -1.57
N LEU A 103 -10.01 10.58 -1.60
CA LEU A 103 -10.79 9.51 -2.18
C LEU A 103 -11.13 9.84 -3.64
N VAL A 104 -10.98 8.86 -4.51
CA VAL A 104 -11.45 8.87 -5.90
C VAL A 104 -12.22 7.59 -6.11
N ASP A 105 -13.45 7.75 -6.58
CA ASP A 105 -14.34 6.68 -6.99
C ASP A 105 -14.37 6.59 -8.50
N THR A 106 -14.29 5.38 -9.06
CA THR A 106 -14.20 5.16 -10.50
C THR A 106 -14.96 3.91 -10.90
N PHE A 107 -16.01 4.10 -11.69
CA PHE A 107 -16.81 3.01 -12.24
C PHE A 107 -15.94 2.03 -13.06
N VAL A 108 -16.11 0.75 -12.82
CA VAL A 108 -15.41 -0.35 -13.51
C VAL A 108 -16.38 -1.13 -14.41
N SER A 109 -17.49 -1.60 -13.83
CA SER A 109 -18.48 -2.43 -14.54
C SER A 109 -19.78 -2.51 -13.74
N THR A 110 -20.80 -3.12 -14.32
CA THR A 110 -21.99 -3.56 -13.56
C THR A 110 -21.96 -5.08 -13.46
N ASN A 111 -22.20 -5.62 -12.27
CA ASN A 111 -22.21 -7.06 -12.07
C ASN A 111 -23.54 -7.71 -12.50
N GLN A 112 -23.61 -9.05 -12.42
CA GLN A 112 -24.81 -9.81 -12.86
C GLN A 112 -26.04 -9.56 -11.98
N THR A 113 -25.85 -9.05 -10.76
CA THR A 113 -26.94 -8.76 -9.81
C THR A 113 -27.44 -7.31 -9.91
N GLY A 114 -26.79 -6.50 -10.77
CA GLY A 114 -27.21 -5.12 -11.05
C GLY A 114 -26.57 -4.06 -10.16
N TYR A 115 -25.55 -4.43 -9.35
CA TYR A 115 -24.73 -3.44 -8.66
C TYR A 115 -23.67 -2.87 -9.60
N ASP A 116 -23.37 -1.61 -9.44
CA ASP A 116 -22.18 -1.01 -10.01
C ASP A 116 -20.96 -1.47 -9.21
N ILE A 117 -19.90 -1.85 -9.92
CA ILE A 117 -18.61 -2.24 -9.36
C ILE A 117 -17.68 -1.07 -9.59
N ASP A 118 -17.26 -0.46 -8.49
CA ASP A 118 -16.43 0.72 -8.52
C ASP A 118 -15.07 0.42 -7.88
N LYS A 119 -14.06 1.11 -8.36
CA LYS A 119 -12.75 1.14 -7.75
C LYS A 119 -12.62 2.40 -6.91
N ILE A 120 -12.64 2.22 -5.61
CA ILE A 120 -12.32 3.26 -4.66
C ILE A 120 -10.80 3.34 -4.49
N THR A 121 -10.23 4.51 -4.67
CA THR A 121 -8.79 4.77 -4.45
C THR A 121 -8.61 5.84 -3.39
N VAL A 122 -7.84 5.53 -2.35
CA VAL A 122 -7.44 6.48 -1.31
C VAL A 122 -5.94 6.74 -1.44
N SER A 123 -5.56 8.01 -1.50
CA SER A 123 -4.18 8.44 -1.70
C SER A 123 -3.78 9.59 -0.76
N GLY A 124 -2.48 9.87 -0.69
CA GLY A 124 -1.94 10.94 0.16
C GLY A 124 -1.78 10.53 1.62
N LEU A 125 -1.72 9.24 1.90
CA LEU A 125 -1.47 8.70 3.22
C LEU A 125 0.03 8.74 3.56
N ASN A 126 0.32 8.63 4.86
CA ASN A 126 1.69 8.49 5.38
C ASN A 126 1.65 7.65 6.66
N VAL A 127 1.52 6.33 6.51
CA VAL A 127 1.42 5.40 7.63
C VAL A 127 2.70 4.58 7.73
N PRO A 128 3.50 4.75 8.80
CA PRO A 128 4.74 3.99 8.98
C PRO A 128 4.45 2.51 9.22
N GLU A 129 5.24 1.64 8.58
CA GLU A 129 5.14 0.19 8.71
C GLU A 129 6.50 -0.48 8.77
N LEU A 130 6.52 -1.73 9.24
CA LEU A 130 7.68 -2.60 9.18
C LEU A 130 7.48 -3.65 8.08
N SER A 131 8.37 -3.66 7.10
CA SER A 131 8.38 -4.65 6.01
C SER A 131 8.37 -6.08 6.56
N GLY A 132 7.57 -6.94 5.96
CA GLY A 132 7.38 -8.34 6.38
C GLY A 132 6.40 -8.52 7.54
N THR A 133 5.85 -7.44 8.10
CA THR A 133 4.85 -7.50 9.17
C THR A 133 3.44 -7.56 8.58
N THR A 134 2.57 -8.36 9.22
CA THR A 134 1.16 -8.42 8.88
C THR A 134 0.40 -7.31 9.59
N TYR A 135 -0.39 -6.57 8.82
CA TYR A 135 -1.30 -5.52 9.29
C TYR A 135 -2.72 -5.83 8.86
N TRP A 136 -3.68 -5.14 9.46
CA TRP A 136 -5.08 -5.18 9.12
C TRP A 136 -5.52 -3.83 8.55
N LEU A 137 -6.08 -3.83 7.35
CA LEU A 137 -6.85 -2.71 6.82
C LEU A 137 -8.29 -2.90 7.30
N ASN A 138 -8.83 -1.94 8.03
CA ASN A 138 -10.23 -1.92 8.44
C ASN A 138 -10.93 -0.77 7.73
N LEU A 139 -12.10 -1.05 7.19
CA LEU A 139 -12.95 -0.10 6.48
C LEU A 139 -14.33 -0.06 7.11
N ASP A 140 -14.86 1.14 7.28
CA ASP A 140 -16.21 1.38 7.80
C ASP A 140 -16.76 2.74 7.36
N ASN A 141 -18.02 3.00 7.69
CA ASN A 141 -18.69 4.28 7.45
C ASN A 141 -18.53 4.81 6.01
N ALA A 142 -18.55 3.92 5.02
CA ALA A 142 -18.65 4.34 3.63
C ALA A 142 -19.98 5.08 3.39
N VAL A 143 -19.92 6.23 2.75
CA VAL A 143 -21.08 7.11 2.53
C VAL A 143 -21.24 7.43 1.07
N VAL A 144 -22.45 7.18 0.57
CA VAL A 144 -22.97 7.66 -0.72
C VAL A 144 -24.06 8.69 -0.50
N PRO A 145 -24.34 9.62 -1.44
CA PRO A 145 -25.36 10.67 -1.27
C PRO A 145 -26.78 10.15 -1.08
N SER A 146 -27.13 8.99 -1.65
CA SER A 146 -28.44 8.34 -1.50
C SER A 146 -28.67 7.83 -0.06
N GLY A 147 -27.58 7.50 0.65
CA GLY A 147 -27.62 6.83 1.95
C GLY A 147 -27.73 5.30 1.84
N ASP A 148 -27.61 4.75 0.64
CA ASP A 148 -27.61 3.31 0.42
C ASP A 148 -26.34 2.65 0.96
N PRO A 149 -26.35 1.33 1.25
CA PRO A 149 -25.18 0.63 1.71
C PRO A 149 -24.12 0.46 0.62
N VAL A 150 -22.86 0.50 1.03
CA VAL A 150 -21.68 0.19 0.22
C VAL A 150 -21.06 -1.10 0.72
N PHE A 151 -20.60 -1.95 -0.18
CA PHE A 151 -20.04 -3.23 0.18
C PHE A 151 -18.63 -3.38 -0.41
N TRP A 152 -17.74 -4.05 0.31
CA TRP A 152 -16.40 -4.38 -0.17
C TRP A 152 -16.45 -5.67 -0.99
N ASP A 153 -15.83 -5.69 -2.17
CA ASP A 153 -15.82 -6.80 -3.13
C ASP A 153 -14.98 -7.98 -2.61
N GLU A 154 -15.54 -9.18 -2.57
CA GLU A 154 -14.83 -10.39 -2.16
C GLU A 154 -13.80 -10.83 -3.22
N ASN A 155 -12.63 -11.26 -2.79
CA ASN A 155 -11.60 -11.78 -3.67
C ASN A 155 -12.06 -13.02 -4.43
N SER A 156 -12.00 -12.99 -5.74
CA SER A 156 -12.41 -14.06 -6.65
C SER A 156 -11.40 -15.23 -6.77
N GLY A 157 -10.43 -15.34 -5.85
CA GLY A 157 -9.50 -16.47 -5.77
C GLY A 157 -8.08 -16.19 -6.24
N LYS A 158 -7.68 -14.92 -6.39
CA LYS A 158 -6.29 -14.59 -6.69
C LYS A 158 -5.38 -15.00 -5.52
N GLY A 159 -4.24 -15.59 -5.84
CA GLY A 159 -3.22 -15.99 -4.87
C GLY A 159 -3.47 -17.34 -4.19
N CYS A 160 -4.63 -17.96 -4.42
CA CYS A 160 -4.93 -19.34 -4.01
C CYS A 160 -5.91 -19.99 -5.00
N GLY A 161 -6.21 -21.24 -4.89
CA GLY A 161 -7.11 -21.94 -5.81
C GLY A 161 -8.62 -21.75 -5.53
N GLY A 162 -9.02 -20.87 -4.63
CA GLY A 162 -10.40 -20.66 -4.22
C GLY A 162 -10.73 -19.20 -3.91
N THR A 163 -12.02 -18.87 -3.97
CA THR A 163 -12.53 -17.56 -3.56
C THR A 163 -12.23 -17.29 -2.09
N GLY A 164 -12.15 -16.02 -1.73
CA GLY A 164 -11.94 -15.61 -0.35
C GLY A 164 -10.58 -15.92 0.24
N CYS A 165 -9.55 -16.03 -0.57
CA CYS A 165 -8.14 -16.04 -0.14
C CYS A 165 -7.32 -15.04 -1.00
N PRO A 166 -6.06 -14.75 -0.66
CA PRO A 166 -5.15 -15.47 0.26
C PRO A 166 -5.07 -14.90 1.69
N SER A 167 -5.68 -13.78 1.98
CA SER A 167 -5.59 -13.09 3.28
C SER A 167 -6.63 -13.61 4.28
N LYS A 168 -6.61 -13.06 5.49
CA LYS A 168 -7.61 -13.34 6.52
C LYS A 168 -8.48 -12.11 6.67
N ALA A 169 -9.79 -12.29 6.49
CA ALA A 169 -10.75 -11.23 6.64
C ALA A 169 -11.77 -11.52 7.76
N SER A 170 -12.36 -10.46 8.27
CA SER A 170 -13.36 -10.51 9.35
C SER A 170 -14.33 -9.35 9.22
N GLU A 171 -15.59 -9.62 9.46
CA GLU A 171 -16.62 -8.59 9.63
C GLU A 171 -17.08 -8.58 11.10
N ASN A 172 -17.32 -7.39 11.66
CA ASN A 172 -17.48 -7.20 13.11
C ASN A 172 -18.71 -7.90 13.72
N ALA A 173 -19.75 -8.21 12.94
CA ALA A 173 -20.96 -8.88 13.44
C ALA A 173 -20.92 -10.39 13.25
N VAL A 174 -20.27 -10.91 12.20
CA VAL A 174 -20.27 -12.35 11.87
C VAL A 174 -18.94 -13.04 12.14
N GLY A 175 -17.85 -12.31 12.33
CA GLY A 175 -16.51 -12.84 12.53
C GLY A 175 -15.78 -13.13 11.22
N THR A 176 -15.12 -14.29 11.11
CA THR A 176 -14.31 -14.63 9.94
C THR A 176 -15.15 -14.72 8.67
N ILE A 177 -14.71 -14.02 7.64
CA ILE A 177 -15.31 -13.99 6.29
C ILE A 177 -14.23 -14.35 5.25
N PRO A 178 -14.60 -14.59 3.98
CA PRO A 178 -13.63 -14.68 2.90
C PRO A 178 -12.84 -13.37 2.75
N SER A 179 -11.69 -13.46 2.08
CA SER A 179 -10.81 -12.31 1.86
C SER A 179 -11.34 -11.38 0.77
N GLU A 180 -11.04 -10.11 0.88
CA GLU A 180 -11.56 -9.04 0.06
C GLU A 180 -10.61 -8.65 -1.09
N ALA A 181 -11.12 -7.99 -2.12
CA ALA A 181 -10.34 -7.49 -3.26
C ALA A 181 -9.82 -6.08 -2.97
N PHE A 182 -8.48 -5.94 -2.80
CA PHE A 182 -7.85 -4.64 -2.55
C PHE A 182 -6.35 -4.62 -2.93
N THR A 183 -5.81 -3.43 -2.98
CA THR A 183 -4.36 -3.21 -3.12
C THR A 183 -3.88 -2.20 -2.08
N ILE A 184 -2.68 -2.39 -1.55
CA ILE A 184 -1.98 -1.39 -0.74
C ILE A 184 -0.80 -0.88 -1.54
N GLY A 185 -0.64 0.45 -1.61
CA GLY A 185 0.51 1.10 -2.22
C GLY A 185 1.36 1.81 -1.18
N GLY A 186 2.66 1.73 -1.33
CA GLY A 186 3.56 2.33 -0.37
C GLY A 186 4.91 2.74 -0.97
N SER A 187 5.70 3.38 -0.12
CA SER A 187 7.09 3.69 -0.39
C SER A 187 7.99 2.95 0.59
N GLY A 188 9.16 2.52 0.11
CA GLY A 188 10.17 1.86 0.92
C GLY A 188 11.50 2.61 0.81
N THR A 189 12.31 2.56 1.84
CA THR A 189 13.73 2.81 1.68
C THR A 189 14.33 1.54 1.10
N THR A 190 14.79 1.57 -0.15
CA THR A 190 15.71 0.53 -0.60
C THR A 190 16.90 0.52 0.35
N PRO A 191 17.30 -0.64 0.91
CA PRO A 191 18.65 -0.75 1.44
C PRO A 191 19.60 -0.26 0.35
N GLU A 192 20.45 0.70 0.66
CA GLU A 192 21.42 1.21 -0.32
C GLU A 192 22.10 0.02 -0.98
N PRO A 193 22.08 -0.11 -2.31
CA PRO A 193 22.66 -1.28 -2.95
C PRO A 193 24.08 -1.41 -2.46
N SER A 194 24.57 -2.64 -2.37
CA SER A 194 25.98 -2.97 -2.10
C SER A 194 27.01 -2.19 -2.94
N SER A 195 26.53 -1.31 -3.82
CA SER A 195 27.29 -0.26 -4.53
C SER A 195 28.13 0.60 -3.60
N ILE A 196 27.67 0.94 -2.38
CA ILE A 196 28.50 1.68 -1.40
C ILE A 196 29.61 0.79 -0.88
N LEU A 197 29.32 -0.48 -0.61
CA LEU A 197 30.31 -1.46 -0.17
C LEU A 197 31.31 -1.76 -1.30
N LEU A 198 30.82 -1.88 -2.55
CA LEU A 198 31.64 -2.07 -3.74
C LEU A 198 32.49 -0.84 -4.04
N PHE A 199 31.95 0.36 -3.90
CA PHE A 199 32.65 1.63 -4.08
C PHE A 199 33.70 1.85 -2.97
N GLY A 200 33.34 1.60 -1.71
CA GLY A 200 34.26 1.67 -0.57
C GLY A 200 35.42 0.68 -0.71
N SER A 201 35.15 -0.56 -1.11
CA SER A 201 36.17 -1.57 -1.37
C SER A 201 37.05 -1.23 -2.58
N GLY A 202 36.46 -0.61 -3.62
CA GLY A 202 37.19 -0.10 -4.79
C GLY A 202 38.19 0.99 -4.45
N ILE A 203 37.82 1.95 -3.61
CA ILE A 203 38.72 3.02 -3.14
C ILE A 203 39.86 2.45 -2.30
N LEU A 204 39.56 1.53 -1.38
CA LEU A 204 40.55 0.88 -0.56
C LEU A 204 41.55 0.07 -1.42
N GLY A 205 41.06 -0.61 -2.44
CA GLY A 205 41.89 -1.34 -3.40
C GLY A 205 42.83 -0.41 -4.18
N LEU A 206 42.30 0.74 -4.67
CA LEU A 206 43.09 1.76 -5.37
C LEU A 206 44.16 2.38 -4.45
N ALA A 207 43.82 2.72 -3.23
CA ALA A 207 44.75 3.26 -2.25
C ALA A 207 45.89 2.30 -1.94
N TRP A 208 45.60 0.99 -1.87
CA TRP A 208 46.60 -0.04 -1.65
C TRP A 208 47.56 -0.21 -2.85
N VAL A 209 47.04 -0.17 -4.08
CA VAL A 209 47.84 -0.24 -5.31
C VAL A 209 48.75 0.97 -5.46
N LEU A 210 48.22 2.19 -5.17
CA LEU A 210 49.02 3.43 -5.22
C LEU A 210 50.13 3.44 -4.17
N ARG A 211 49.86 2.95 -2.97
CA ARG A 211 50.90 2.83 -1.92
C ARG A 211 52.06 1.90 -2.33
N ARG A 212 51.78 0.78 -3.03
CA ARG A 212 52.82 -0.14 -3.53
C ARG A 212 53.69 0.47 -4.65
N LYS A 213 53.21 1.50 -5.37
CA LYS A 213 53.99 2.12 -6.45
C LYS A 213 54.81 3.31 -5.98
N LEU A 214 54.53 3.83 -4.78
CA LEU A 214 55.20 5.03 -4.23
C LEU A 214 56.28 4.70 -3.20
N PHE A 215 56.35 3.44 -2.72
CA PHE A 215 57.35 2.91 -1.81
C PHE A 215 57.86 1.56 -2.33
#